data_f5c3153dc6bd3da652c6de31a140f758
#
_entry.id   f5c3153dc6bd3da652c6de31a140f758
#
_cell.length_a   1.000
_cell.length_b   1.000
_cell.length_c   1.000
_cell.angle_alpha   90.00
_cell.angle_beta   90.00
_cell.angle_gamma   90.00
#
_symmetry.space_group_name_H-M   'P 1'
#
loop_
_entity.id
_entity.type
_entity.pdbx_description
1 polymer ?
#
loop_
_entity_poly.entity_id
_entity_poly.type
_entity_poly.pdbx_seq_one_letter_code
_entity_poly.pdbx_strand_id
1 'polypeptide(L)'
;DYVAQKLENASSIKLTNFRKTNTKIIAEVIVDGVDLGDELVSKGYASREYGFWKPYFCSALSATNQADQYVDTDQKKAIFWYERSIVLDPDGSKNQQSHFALSQMYSNFGNADKSLAHLKKSASLEWIPAMEQRGSDYLNGNGVKKDPNQGKKWLKKAFDKGSQRAEDI
;
A
#
# COMPACT_ATOMS: atom_id res chain seq x y z
N ASP A 1 -13.29 3.90 7.14
CA ASP A 1 -12.21 4.66 7.77
C ASP A 1 -12.26 4.47 9.28
N TYR A 2 -11.14 4.04 9.90
CA TYR A 2 -11.06 3.74 11.33
C TYR A 2 -11.49 4.93 12.21
N VAL A 3 -11.05 6.14 11.87
CA VAL A 3 -11.38 7.36 12.63
C VAL A 3 -12.88 7.65 12.54
N ALA A 4 -13.47 7.56 11.36
CA ALA A 4 -14.90 7.76 11.17
C ALA A 4 -15.72 6.75 11.98
N GLN A 5 -15.41 5.46 11.89
CA GLN A 5 -16.07 4.42 12.68
C GLN A 5 -15.93 4.66 14.19
N LYS A 6 -14.74 5.07 14.64
CA LYS A 6 -14.49 5.33 16.07
C LYS A 6 -15.31 6.51 16.56
N LEU A 7 -15.43 7.57 15.77
CA LEU A 7 -16.23 8.75 16.13
C LEU A 7 -17.74 8.49 16.06
N GLU A 8 -18.20 7.73 15.05
CA GLU A 8 -19.61 7.37 14.87
C GLU A 8 -20.14 6.49 16.02
N ASN A 9 -19.29 5.60 16.55
CA ASN A 9 -19.66 4.68 17.63
C ASN A 9 -19.29 5.18 19.03
N ALA A 10 -18.76 6.41 19.16
CA ALA A 10 -18.32 6.95 20.41
C ALA A 10 -19.50 7.30 21.33
N SER A 11 -19.41 6.89 22.61
CA SER A 11 -20.33 7.31 23.66
C SER A 11 -20.02 8.71 24.16
N SER A 12 -18.76 9.13 24.05
CA SER A 12 -18.32 10.47 24.43
C SER A 12 -17.17 10.95 23.57
N ILE A 13 -17.18 12.21 23.19
CA ILE A 13 -16.07 12.87 22.49
C ILE A 13 -15.75 14.16 23.24
N LYS A 14 -14.52 14.30 23.69
CA LYS A 14 -14.01 15.48 24.39
C LYS A 14 -12.83 16.06 23.63
N LEU A 15 -12.85 17.36 23.39
CA LEU A 15 -11.72 18.11 22.85
C LEU A 15 -10.96 18.79 23.98
N THR A 16 -9.64 18.63 24.00
CA THR A 16 -8.76 19.19 25.02
C THR A 16 -7.52 19.84 24.40
N ASN A 17 -6.72 20.52 25.19
CA ASN A 17 -5.44 21.11 24.79
C ASN A 17 -5.50 21.94 23.52
N PHE A 18 -6.45 22.88 23.46
CA PHE A 18 -6.63 23.75 22.31
C PHE A 18 -5.42 24.63 22.06
N ARG A 19 -4.95 24.65 20.81
CA ARG A 19 -3.93 25.59 20.32
C ARG A 19 -4.47 26.31 19.10
N LYS A 20 -4.33 27.62 19.08
CA LYS A 20 -4.70 28.47 17.93
C LYS A 20 -3.43 28.86 17.18
N THR A 21 -3.39 28.60 15.90
CA THR A 21 -2.41 29.18 14.95
C THR A 21 -3.09 30.28 14.15
N ASN A 22 -2.35 31.00 13.30
CA ASN A 22 -2.92 32.05 12.48
C ASN A 22 -4.01 31.55 11.51
N THR A 23 -4.05 30.27 11.21
CA THR A 23 -4.95 29.68 10.19
C THR A 23 -5.77 28.49 10.70
N LYS A 24 -5.44 27.90 11.88
CA LYS A 24 -6.05 26.65 12.36
C LYS A 24 -6.22 26.63 13.85
N ILE A 25 -7.22 25.91 14.31
CA ILE A 25 -7.36 25.46 15.71
C ILE A 25 -6.97 23.99 15.74
N ILE A 26 -6.07 23.63 16.63
CA ILE A 26 -5.61 22.24 16.87
C ILE A 26 -6.08 21.87 18.27
N ALA A 27 -6.65 20.69 18.42
CA ALA A 27 -7.06 20.12 19.70
C ALA A 27 -6.73 18.64 19.78
N GLU A 28 -6.53 18.14 20.98
CA GLU A 28 -6.51 16.70 21.24
C GLU A 28 -7.95 16.18 21.30
N VAL A 29 -8.19 14.99 20.76
CA VAL A 29 -9.50 14.35 20.71
C VAL A 29 -9.50 13.13 21.61
N ILE A 30 -10.26 13.18 22.69
CA ILE A 30 -10.47 12.06 23.60
C ILE A 30 -11.78 11.38 23.23
N VAL A 31 -11.73 10.10 22.87
CA VAL A 31 -12.89 9.28 22.52
C VAL A 31 -13.05 8.20 23.57
N ASP A 32 -14.18 8.22 24.29
CA ASP A 32 -14.47 7.27 25.38
C ASP A 32 -13.33 7.17 26.41
N GLY A 33 -12.71 8.31 26.73
CA GLY A 33 -11.62 8.41 27.70
C GLY A 33 -10.22 8.07 27.15
N VAL A 34 -10.10 7.69 25.87
CA VAL A 34 -8.82 7.36 25.23
C VAL A 34 -8.41 8.49 24.29
N ASP A 35 -7.15 8.92 24.37
CA ASP A 35 -6.58 9.86 23.39
C ASP A 35 -6.54 9.21 22.01
N LEU A 36 -7.34 9.73 21.07
CA LEU A 36 -7.44 9.18 19.71
C LEU A 36 -6.08 9.25 18.97
N GLY A 37 -5.30 10.27 19.27
CA GLY A 37 -3.98 10.39 18.69
C GLY A 37 -3.03 9.31 19.21
N ASP A 38 -2.97 9.05 20.52
CA ASP A 38 -2.16 7.96 21.10
C ASP A 38 -2.60 6.60 20.55
N GLU A 39 -3.90 6.40 20.40
CA GLU A 39 -4.44 5.18 19.79
C GLU A 39 -4.02 5.05 18.32
N LEU A 40 -4.06 6.12 17.54
CA LEU A 40 -3.62 6.13 16.15
C LEU A 40 -2.13 5.82 16.01
N VAL A 41 -1.29 6.33 16.93
CA VAL A 41 0.13 5.97 16.96
C VAL A 41 0.36 4.52 17.32
N SER A 42 -0.32 4.02 18.35
CA SER A 42 -0.17 2.62 18.78
C SER A 42 -0.57 1.62 17.68
N LYS A 43 -1.51 2.02 16.83
CA LYS A 43 -1.96 1.23 15.67
C LYS A 43 -1.15 1.51 14.39
N GLY A 44 -0.16 2.38 14.45
CA GLY A 44 0.67 2.74 13.29
C GLY A 44 -0.02 3.67 12.28
N TYR A 45 -1.14 4.28 12.62
CA TYR A 45 -1.86 5.22 11.74
C TYR A 45 -1.31 6.65 11.80
N ALA A 46 -0.47 6.96 12.79
CA ALA A 46 0.15 8.27 12.96
C ALA A 46 1.54 8.15 13.60
N SER A 47 2.33 9.23 13.54
CA SER A 47 3.55 9.40 14.34
C SER A 47 3.43 10.60 15.26
N ARG A 48 4.23 10.60 16.33
CA ARG A 48 4.37 11.74 17.21
C ARG A 48 5.67 12.48 16.85
N GLU A 49 5.55 13.70 16.31
CA GLU A 49 6.67 14.58 16.06
C GLU A 49 6.53 15.87 16.87
N TYR A 50 7.57 16.24 17.65
CA TYR A 50 7.62 17.50 18.41
C TYR A 50 6.38 17.76 19.30
N GLY A 51 5.77 16.72 19.85
CA GLY A 51 4.56 16.81 20.68
C GLY A 51 3.26 17.06 19.92
N PHE A 52 3.28 16.94 18.60
CA PHE A 52 2.11 17.04 17.74
C PHE A 52 1.87 15.72 16.99
N TRP A 53 0.59 15.41 16.76
CA TRP A 53 0.18 14.32 15.90
C TRP A 53 0.46 14.70 14.45
N LYS A 54 1.31 13.96 13.78
CA LYS A 54 1.46 14.05 12.33
C LYS A 54 0.82 12.81 11.73
N PRO A 55 -0.38 12.93 11.16
CA PRO A 55 -0.92 11.81 10.40
C PRO A 55 0.04 11.48 9.27
N TYR A 56 0.38 10.21 9.10
CA TYR A 56 1.17 9.73 7.96
C TYR A 56 0.43 9.89 6.61
N PHE A 57 -0.67 10.64 6.58
CA PHE A 57 -1.69 10.66 5.54
C PHE A 57 -1.46 11.65 4.43
N CYS A 58 -0.27 12.19 4.24
CA CYS A 58 -0.17 13.28 3.29
C CYS A 58 -0.14 12.85 1.82
N SER A 59 0.22 11.59 1.50
CA SER A 59 0.18 11.10 0.12
C SER A 59 0.39 9.59 0.02
N ALA A 60 -0.03 8.99 -1.09
CA ALA A 60 0.28 7.60 -1.43
C ALA A 60 1.80 7.34 -1.44
N LEU A 61 2.59 8.32 -1.89
CA LEU A 61 4.05 8.25 -1.86
C LEU A 61 4.60 8.12 -0.43
N SER A 62 4.08 8.88 0.51
CA SER A 62 4.51 8.79 1.91
C SER A 62 4.19 7.41 2.49
N ALA A 63 3.01 6.87 2.18
CA ALA A 63 2.63 5.52 2.60
C ALA A 63 3.52 4.44 1.96
N THR A 64 3.85 4.56 0.67
CA THR A 64 4.79 3.65 0.00
C THR A 64 6.18 3.70 0.64
N ASN A 65 6.73 4.90 0.86
CA ASN A 65 8.04 5.05 1.52
C ASN A 65 8.04 4.48 2.94
N GLN A 66 6.92 4.56 3.65
CA GLN A 66 6.77 3.95 4.97
C GLN A 66 6.73 2.43 4.88
N ALA A 67 6.04 1.88 3.87
CA ALA A 67 6.01 0.44 3.62
C ALA A 67 7.42 -0.11 3.35
N ASP A 68 8.20 0.58 2.51
CA ASP A 68 9.56 0.17 2.12
C ASP A 68 10.49 0.00 3.35
N GLN A 69 10.29 0.77 4.42
CA GLN A 69 11.08 0.65 5.65
C GLN A 69 10.79 -0.66 6.43
N TYR A 70 9.63 -1.27 6.22
CA TYR A 70 9.21 -2.48 6.95
C TYR A 70 9.34 -3.77 6.13
N VAL A 71 9.72 -3.70 4.84
CA VAL A 71 9.78 -4.89 3.95
C VAL A 71 10.58 -6.03 4.54
N ASP A 72 11.75 -5.73 5.11
CA ASP A 72 12.67 -6.71 5.66
C ASP A 72 12.48 -6.99 7.16
N THR A 73 11.77 -6.11 7.88
CA THR A 73 11.67 -6.18 9.34
C THR A 73 10.29 -6.57 9.85
N ASP A 74 9.23 -6.11 9.21
CA ASP A 74 7.83 -6.37 9.61
C ASP A 74 6.92 -6.39 8.38
N GLN A 75 6.84 -7.52 7.71
CA GLN A 75 6.03 -7.66 6.49
C GLN A 75 4.54 -7.36 6.69
N LYS A 76 3.98 -7.55 7.90
CA LYS A 76 2.58 -7.19 8.17
C LYS A 76 2.37 -5.68 8.15
N LYS A 77 3.32 -4.93 8.73
CA LYS A 77 3.31 -3.46 8.64
C LYS A 77 3.55 -2.98 7.21
N ALA A 78 4.47 -3.60 6.48
CA ALA A 78 4.71 -3.27 5.09
C ALA A 78 3.43 -3.46 4.25
N ILE A 79 2.73 -4.60 4.39
CA ILE A 79 1.44 -4.85 3.73
C ILE A 79 0.43 -3.75 4.07
N PHE A 80 0.26 -3.43 5.35
CA PHE A 80 -0.64 -2.37 5.79
C PHE A 80 -0.37 -1.03 5.07
N TRP A 81 0.90 -0.63 5.01
CA TRP A 81 1.27 0.65 4.40
C TRP A 81 1.15 0.65 2.87
N TYR A 82 1.47 -0.46 2.19
CA TYR A 82 1.22 -0.57 0.75
C TYR A 82 -0.28 -0.57 0.42
N GLU A 83 -1.10 -1.29 1.18
CA GLU A 83 -2.57 -1.23 1.01
C GLU A 83 -3.09 0.19 1.24
N ARG A 84 -2.53 0.90 2.23
CA ARG A 84 -2.87 2.29 2.50
C ARG A 84 -2.48 3.21 1.36
N SER A 85 -1.32 3.01 0.74
CA SER A 85 -0.90 3.81 -0.42
C SER A 85 -1.89 3.71 -1.59
N ILE A 86 -2.41 2.50 -1.82
CA ILE A 86 -3.41 2.23 -2.86
C ILE A 86 -4.74 2.93 -2.56
N VAL A 87 -5.17 2.92 -1.29
CA VAL A 87 -6.41 3.60 -0.87
C VAL A 87 -6.31 5.12 -1.04
N LEU A 88 -5.13 5.69 -0.78
CA LEU A 88 -4.89 7.14 -0.87
C LEU A 88 -4.84 7.66 -2.32
N ASP A 89 -4.46 6.82 -3.27
CA ASP A 89 -4.38 7.17 -4.70
C ASP A 89 -4.68 5.95 -5.57
N PRO A 90 -5.95 5.53 -5.69
CA PRO A 90 -6.33 4.26 -6.33
C PRO A 90 -5.87 4.12 -7.78
N ASP A 91 -5.76 5.22 -8.50
CA ASP A 91 -5.39 5.26 -9.93
C ASP A 91 -3.98 5.83 -10.15
N GLY A 92 -3.24 6.07 -9.08
CA GLY A 92 -1.91 6.68 -9.13
C GLY A 92 -0.85 5.79 -9.77
N SER A 93 0.03 6.43 -10.52
CA SER A 93 1.16 5.74 -11.19
C SER A 93 2.12 5.03 -10.23
N LYS A 94 2.12 5.41 -8.94
CA LYS A 94 2.96 4.77 -7.90
C LYS A 94 2.36 3.50 -7.33
N ASN A 95 1.08 3.25 -7.54
CA ASN A 95 0.40 2.05 -7.06
C ASN A 95 0.85 0.78 -7.81
N GLN A 96 1.42 0.90 -8.99
CA GLN A 96 2.02 -0.22 -9.71
C GLN A 96 3.08 -0.94 -8.87
N GLN A 97 3.98 -0.18 -8.20
CA GLN A 97 5.00 -0.73 -7.31
C GLN A 97 4.38 -1.34 -6.05
N SER A 98 3.46 -0.64 -5.40
CA SER A 98 2.76 -1.13 -4.21
C SER A 98 2.02 -2.44 -4.49
N HIS A 99 1.32 -2.54 -5.62
CA HIS A 99 0.68 -3.77 -6.04
C HIS A 99 1.69 -4.90 -6.28
N PHE A 100 2.84 -4.62 -6.88
CA PHE A 100 3.88 -5.63 -7.10
C PHE A 100 4.45 -6.13 -5.77
N ALA A 101 4.81 -5.22 -4.86
CA ALA A 101 5.30 -5.57 -3.52
C ALA A 101 4.27 -6.42 -2.75
N LEU A 102 2.99 -6.04 -2.77
CA LEU A 102 1.93 -6.83 -2.16
C LEU A 102 1.80 -8.21 -2.78
N SER A 103 1.97 -8.35 -4.10
CA SER A 103 1.91 -9.66 -4.74
C SER A 103 3.00 -10.59 -4.21
N GLN A 104 4.22 -10.10 -4.05
CA GLN A 104 5.33 -10.87 -3.49
C GLN A 104 5.11 -11.23 -2.03
N MET A 105 4.65 -10.27 -1.21
CA MET A 105 4.38 -10.51 0.21
C MET A 105 3.26 -11.53 0.41
N TYR A 106 2.14 -11.41 -0.32
CA TYR A 106 1.07 -12.38 -0.24
C TYR A 106 1.49 -13.77 -0.74
N SER A 107 2.40 -13.84 -1.72
CA SER A 107 3.01 -15.11 -2.14
C SER A 107 3.80 -15.76 -0.99
N ASN A 108 4.63 -14.97 -0.29
CA ASN A 108 5.40 -15.44 0.87
C ASN A 108 4.51 -15.95 2.02
N PHE A 109 3.33 -15.36 2.19
CA PHE A 109 2.33 -15.82 3.16
C PHE A 109 1.43 -16.96 2.65
N GLY A 110 1.71 -17.51 1.47
CA GLY A 110 0.92 -18.60 0.86
C GLY A 110 -0.48 -18.19 0.39
N ASN A 111 -0.76 -16.88 0.29
CA ASN A 111 -2.03 -16.39 -0.20
C ASN A 111 -1.98 -16.17 -1.72
N ALA A 112 -2.11 -17.26 -2.48
CA ALA A 112 -1.97 -17.26 -3.93
C ALA A 112 -3.02 -16.36 -4.64
N ASP A 113 -4.24 -16.32 -4.14
CA ASP A 113 -5.33 -15.54 -4.76
C ASP A 113 -5.05 -14.04 -4.69
N LYS A 114 -4.68 -13.54 -3.50
CA LYS A 114 -4.31 -12.14 -3.33
C LYS A 114 -3.03 -11.79 -4.10
N SER A 115 -2.03 -12.66 -4.04
CA SER A 115 -0.78 -12.50 -4.80
C SER A 115 -1.08 -12.30 -6.29
N LEU A 116 -1.86 -13.20 -6.89
CA LEU A 116 -2.21 -13.14 -8.30
C LEU A 116 -3.05 -11.91 -8.64
N ALA A 117 -3.99 -11.52 -7.77
CA ALA A 117 -4.81 -10.32 -7.97
C ALA A 117 -3.95 -9.05 -8.02
N HIS A 118 -3.04 -8.89 -7.06
CA HIS A 118 -2.13 -7.75 -7.02
C HIS A 118 -1.13 -7.77 -8.18
N LEU A 119 -0.58 -8.93 -8.56
CA LEU A 119 0.30 -9.06 -9.71
C LEU A 119 -0.39 -8.64 -11.03
N LYS A 120 -1.65 -9.08 -11.23
CA LYS A 120 -2.46 -8.68 -12.39
C LYS A 120 -2.65 -7.16 -12.43
N LYS A 121 -2.99 -6.55 -11.30
CA LYS A 121 -3.20 -5.10 -11.22
C LYS A 121 -1.92 -4.34 -11.51
N SER A 122 -0.79 -4.73 -10.92
CA SER A 122 0.51 -4.12 -11.17
C SER A 122 0.91 -4.19 -12.65
N ALA A 123 0.76 -5.35 -13.28
CA ALA A 123 1.05 -5.52 -14.71
C ALA A 123 0.09 -4.70 -15.59
N SER A 124 -1.17 -4.54 -15.20
CA SER A 124 -2.13 -3.69 -15.93
C SER A 124 -1.79 -2.20 -15.83
N LEU A 125 -1.13 -1.79 -14.75
CA LEU A 125 -0.56 -0.45 -14.54
C LEU A 125 0.83 -0.29 -15.18
N GLU A 126 1.23 -1.25 -16.02
CA GLU A 126 2.45 -1.23 -16.83
C GLU A 126 3.76 -1.26 -16.02
N TRP A 127 3.74 -1.85 -14.81
CA TRP A 127 4.97 -2.09 -14.05
C TRP A 127 5.81 -3.18 -14.72
N ILE A 128 6.99 -2.82 -15.19
CA ILE A 128 7.86 -3.72 -15.97
C ILE A 128 8.11 -5.05 -15.24
N PRO A 129 8.56 -5.08 -13.96
CA PRO A 129 8.77 -6.35 -13.26
C PRO A 129 7.52 -7.22 -13.14
N ALA A 130 6.35 -6.62 -13.02
CA ALA A 130 5.08 -7.36 -12.97
C ALA A 130 4.69 -7.93 -14.33
N MET A 131 4.97 -7.21 -15.42
CA MET A 131 4.76 -7.71 -16.78
C MET A 131 5.69 -8.87 -17.11
N GLU A 132 6.98 -8.79 -16.72
CA GLU A 132 7.95 -9.89 -16.84
C GLU A 132 7.49 -11.13 -16.06
N GLN A 133 7.10 -10.95 -14.79
CA GLN A 133 6.60 -12.04 -13.97
C GLN A 133 5.36 -12.69 -14.59
N ARG A 134 4.40 -11.89 -15.07
CA ARG A 134 3.21 -12.41 -15.77
C ARG A 134 3.56 -13.18 -17.03
N GLY A 135 4.56 -12.70 -17.78
CA GLY A 135 5.08 -13.42 -18.94
C GLY A 135 5.65 -14.78 -18.56
N SER A 136 6.50 -14.82 -17.55
CA SER A 136 7.08 -16.05 -17.00
C SER A 136 6.01 -17.01 -16.47
N ASP A 137 5.02 -16.50 -15.75
CA ASP A 137 3.91 -17.30 -15.19
C ASP A 137 3.14 -18.04 -16.29
N TYR A 138 2.83 -17.36 -17.40
CA TYR A 138 2.15 -17.98 -18.52
C TYR A 138 3.05 -18.97 -19.30
N LEU A 139 4.35 -18.71 -19.40
CA LEU A 139 5.28 -19.64 -20.04
C LEU A 139 5.41 -20.95 -19.25
N ASN A 140 5.44 -20.86 -17.92
CA ASN A 140 5.70 -21.98 -17.04
C ASN A 140 4.42 -22.63 -16.49
N GLY A 141 3.31 -21.90 -16.44
CA GLY A 141 2.06 -22.34 -15.81
C GLY A 141 2.03 -22.07 -14.30
N ASN A 142 2.77 -21.06 -13.82
CA ASN A 142 2.83 -20.72 -12.40
C ASN A 142 1.59 -19.91 -11.98
N GLY A 143 0.71 -20.52 -11.18
CA GLY A 143 -0.52 -19.87 -10.71
C GLY A 143 -1.55 -19.54 -11.80
N VAL A 144 -1.26 -19.89 -13.06
CA VAL A 144 -2.12 -19.72 -14.22
C VAL A 144 -2.00 -20.92 -15.16
N LYS A 145 -3.03 -21.16 -15.98
CA LYS A 145 -2.90 -22.15 -17.04
C LYS A 145 -1.76 -21.75 -18.01
N LYS A 146 -0.86 -22.69 -18.28
CA LYS A 146 0.24 -22.48 -19.23
C LYS A 146 -0.30 -22.03 -20.58
N ASP A 147 0.20 -20.88 -21.07
CA ASP A 147 -0.12 -20.29 -22.37
C ASP A 147 1.10 -19.52 -22.88
N PRO A 148 1.99 -20.15 -23.68
CA PRO A 148 3.16 -19.51 -24.22
C PRO A 148 2.87 -18.28 -25.08
N ASN A 149 1.72 -18.23 -25.75
CA ASN A 149 1.37 -17.09 -26.58
C ASN A 149 1.03 -15.86 -25.72
N GLN A 150 0.31 -16.06 -24.61
CA GLN A 150 0.10 -14.99 -23.64
C GLN A 150 1.41 -14.58 -22.94
N GLY A 151 2.26 -15.54 -22.62
CA GLY A 151 3.58 -15.27 -22.04
C GLY A 151 4.39 -14.33 -22.93
N LYS A 152 4.53 -14.66 -24.21
CA LYS A 152 5.24 -13.82 -25.19
C LYS A 152 4.63 -12.42 -25.35
N LYS A 153 3.31 -12.30 -25.31
CA LYS A 153 2.63 -10.99 -25.36
C LYS A 153 3.00 -10.10 -24.18
N TRP A 154 3.04 -10.67 -22.96
CA TRP A 154 3.42 -9.92 -21.77
C TRP A 154 4.88 -9.50 -21.79
N LEU A 155 5.79 -10.40 -22.21
CA LEU A 155 7.21 -10.09 -22.33
C LEU A 155 7.47 -9.04 -23.40
N LYS A 156 6.79 -9.15 -24.57
CA LYS A 156 6.87 -8.08 -25.57
C LYS A 156 6.43 -6.71 -25.05
N LYS A 157 5.33 -6.65 -24.28
CA LYS A 157 4.93 -5.40 -23.62
C LYS A 157 5.99 -4.86 -22.66
N ALA A 158 6.63 -5.75 -21.87
CA ALA A 158 7.73 -5.37 -20.99
C ALA A 158 8.91 -4.81 -21.78
N PHE A 159 9.28 -5.46 -22.88
CA PHE A 159 10.35 -5.00 -23.79
C PHE A 159 10.02 -3.62 -24.39
N ASP A 160 8.81 -3.44 -24.92
CA ASP A 160 8.36 -2.18 -25.51
C ASP A 160 8.36 -1.01 -24.46
N LYS A 161 8.36 -1.34 -23.16
CA LYS A 161 8.48 -0.38 -22.03
C LYS A 161 9.91 -0.26 -21.49
N GLY A 162 10.90 -0.91 -22.11
CA GLY A 162 12.32 -0.78 -21.77
C GLY A 162 12.89 -1.89 -20.88
N SER A 163 12.22 -3.05 -20.80
CA SER A 163 12.80 -4.23 -20.15
C SER A 163 13.97 -4.78 -20.96
N GLN A 164 15.15 -4.86 -20.35
CA GLN A 164 16.30 -5.52 -20.95
C GLN A 164 16.22 -7.05 -20.87
N ARG A 165 15.47 -7.60 -19.91
CA ARG A 165 15.31 -9.07 -19.73
C ARG A 165 14.41 -9.72 -20.77
N ALA A 166 13.62 -8.95 -21.47
CA ALA A 166 12.66 -9.44 -22.45
C ALA A 166 13.20 -9.42 -23.88
N GLU A 167 14.48 -9.06 -24.08
CA GLU A 167 15.11 -8.94 -25.40
C GLU A 167 15.38 -10.32 -26.04
N ASP A 168 15.54 -11.38 -25.23
CA ASP A 168 15.98 -12.71 -25.68
C ASP A 168 14.81 -13.69 -25.97
N ILE A 169 13.57 -13.21 -26.20
CA ILE A 169 12.38 -14.04 -26.39
C ILE A 169 11.69 -13.75 -27.72
#